data_0a276eddcfe018e58fed4fb36a111b6a
#
_entry.id   0a276eddcfe018e58fed4fb36a111b6a
#
_cell.length_a   1.000
_cell.length_b   1.000
_cell.length_c   1.000
_cell.angle_alpha   90.00
_cell.angle_beta   90.00
_cell.angle_gamma   90.00
#
_symmetry.space_group_name_H-M   'P 1'
#
loop_
_entity.id
_entity.type
_entity.pdbx_description
1 polymer ?
#
loop_
_entity_poly.entity_id
_entity_poly.type
_entity_poly.pdbx_seq_one_letter_code
_entity_poly.pdbx_strand_id
1 'polypeptide(L)'
;MKKSIFAVSGFAIIGVAGASAQVPQAEWEQFKAQFEAMSERVDALEIENQQLRATRKTTVIMEDLAVTNAEIGSLQRKTRDMSWSEKIRWKGDYRFRYESVDEEGKDGRERWRIRARPALVAKISDTTVVGFGLATGSEDPVSSNQTLGDGSTSKEINLDLAYATWRPIESSYVTAGIFANPYYRPAKSQLIFDGDFRQEGLAVGWSNGRFFANAVYDFIESDSAKSESGLFVAQIGANLQLFEGATLTAAAGYMDIPVKGYGPIYDDVFFGNSSVVENGVEVYAYDYKLYNGSIAVGLTAFDLPLSVFVDYVKNSDVDELDTGYLAGVLLGNIKEKGDWQVQYQYESLDANATLGLITNSDFAGGGTDVKGSTFSAKYAVDAKWYVGTTYFFNNTTGIKLGGDASYDRIQLDTGYQY
;
A
#
# COMPACT_ATOMS: atom_id res chain seq x y z
N MET A 1 -32.73 45.20 -5.41
CA MET A 1 -33.66 45.98 -6.24
C MET A 1 -35.07 45.78 -5.72
N LYS A 2 -35.60 46.70 -4.91
CA LYS A 2 -37.03 46.93 -4.70
C LYS A 2 -37.15 48.41 -4.36
N LYS A 3 -37.58 49.19 -5.34
CA LYS A 3 -37.97 50.60 -5.19
C LYS A 3 -39.28 50.61 -4.44
N SER A 4 -39.27 51.13 -3.22
CA SER A 4 -40.53 51.55 -2.56
C SER A 4 -40.76 53.01 -2.85
N ILE A 5 -41.70 53.27 -3.74
CA ILE A 5 -42.22 54.58 -4.04
C ILE A 5 -43.20 54.92 -2.91
N PHE A 6 -42.85 55.89 -2.08
CA PHE A 6 -43.81 56.51 -1.19
C PHE A 6 -44.55 57.59 -2.00
N ALA A 7 -45.78 57.30 -2.40
CA ALA A 7 -46.70 58.27 -2.97
C ALA A 7 -47.20 59.12 -1.81
N VAL A 8 -46.90 60.42 -1.88
CA VAL A 8 -47.55 61.43 -1.03
C VAL A 8 -49.02 61.53 -1.47
N SER A 9 -49.87 60.96 -0.66
CA SER A 9 -51.34 61.08 -0.84
C SER A 9 -51.78 62.50 -0.59
N GLY A 10 -52.39 63.10 -1.60
CA GLY A 10 -52.94 64.46 -1.55
C GLY A 10 -53.99 64.58 -0.45
N PHE A 11 -53.87 65.66 0.29
CA PHE A 11 -54.94 66.13 1.18
C PHE A 11 -56.16 66.51 0.39
N ALA A 12 -57.27 65.81 0.55
CA ALA A 12 -58.57 66.22 0.07
C ALA A 12 -59.07 67.33 0.94
N ILE A 13 -59.21 68.49 0.34
CA ILE A 13 -59.90 69.63 0.97
C ILE A 13 -61.39 69.35 0.97
N ILE A 14 -61.98 69.07 2.11
CA ILE A 14 -63.43 69.07 2.32
C ILE A 14 -63.83 70.51 2.50
N GLY A 15 -64.54 71.01 1.52
CA GLY A 15 -65.11 72.33 1.59
C GLY A 15 -66.27 72.42 2.60
N VAL A 16 -66.05 73.14 3.65
CA VAL A 16 -67.10 73.63 4.51
C VAL A 16 -67.27 75.13 4.22
N ALA A 17 -68.37 75.47 3.63
CA ALA A 17 -68.76 76.88 3.43
C ALA A 17 -69.01 77.55 4.77
N GLY A 18 -68.32 78.67 5.00
CA GLY A 18 -68.73 79.62 6.04
C GLY A 18 -67.58 80.10 6.94
N ALA A 19 -67.15 81.33 6.62
CA ALA A 19 -66.23 82.20 7.33
C ALA A 19 -64.85 82.26 6.77
N SER A 20 -64.53 83.28 6.01
CA SER A 20 -63.21 83.67 5.56
C SER A 20 -62.39 84.19 6.73
N ALA A 21 -61.71 83.30 7.42
CA ALA A 21 -60.61 83.72 8.20
C ALA A 21 -59.41 83.69 7.24
N GLN A 22 -59.02 84.83 6.69
CA GLN A 22 -57.75 85.02 5.99
C GLN A 22 -56.66 84.84 7.04
N VAL A 23 -55.92 83.73 6.94
CA VAL A 23 -54.68 83.60 7.67
C VAL A 23 -53.78 84.79 7.27
N PRO A 24 -53.33 85.60 8.26
CA PRO A 24 -52.49 86.76 7.95
C PRO A 24 -51.31 86.31 7.12
N GLN A 25 -51.04 87.01 6.03
CA GLN A 25 -49.96 86.63 5.09
C GLN A 25 -48.60 86.43 5.77
N ALA A 26 -48.41 87.14 6.85
CA ALA A 26 -47.20 86.97 7.69
C ALA A 26 -47.13 85.63 8.36
N GLU A 27 -48.20 85.04 8.86
CA GLU A 27 -48.26 83.70 9.46
C GLU A 27 -48.05 82.60 8.41
N TRP A 28 -48.57 82.80 7.20
CA TRP A 28 -48.37 81.88 6.09
C TRP A 28 -46.86 81.81 5.65
N GLU A 29 -46.26 82.99 5.53
CA GLU A 29 -44.81 83.05 5.17
C GLU A 29 -43.94 82.49 6.32
N GLN A 30 -44.32 82.68 7.55
CA GLN A 30 -43.64 82.08 8.68
C GLN A 30 -43.81 80.55 8.70
N PHE A 31 -44.98 80.01 8.39
CA PHE A 31 -45.21 78.57 8.28
C PHE A 31 -44.44 77.99 7.13
N LYS A 32 -44.42 78.66 5.98
CA LYS A 32 -43.62 78.20 4.82
C LYS A 32 -42.16 78.18 5.11
N ALA A 33 -41.60 79.20 5.77
CA ALA A 33 -40.21 79.19 6.19
C ALA A 33 -39.86 78.05 7.20
N GLN A 34 -40.81 77.78 8.13
CA GLN A 34 -40.62 76.62 9.05
C GLN A 34 -40.70 75.29 8.34
N PHE A 35 -41.57 75.16 7.34
CA PHE A 35 -41.71 73.96 6.55
C PHE A 35 -40.46 73.70 5.69
N GLU A 36 -39.97 74.76 5.05
CA GLU A 36 -38.69 74.67 4.30
C GLU A 36 -37.49 74.28 5.19
N ALA A 37 -37.36 74.93 6.36
CA ALA A 37 -36.35 74.61 7.35
C ALA A 37 -36.45 73.14 7.90
N MET A 38 -37.70 72.67 8.05
CA MET A 38 -37.96 71.29 8.49
C MET A 38 -37.65 70.30 7.37
N SER A 39 -37.96 70.64 6.10
CA SER A 39 -37.59 69.83 4.95
C SER A 39 -36.08 69.70 4.78
N GLU A 40 -35.37 70.84 4.86
CA GLU A 40 -33.89 70.80 4.84
C GLU A 40 -33.30 69.97 5.98
N ARG A 41 -33.94 70.02 7.16
CA ARG A 41 -33.45 69.18 8.30
C ARG A 41 -33.71 67.70 8.10
N VAL A 42 -34.87 67.36 7.47
CA VAL A 42 -35.19 65.96 7.10
C VAL A 42 -34.15 65.43 6.09
N ASP A 43 -33.91 66.20 5.03
CA ASP A 43 -32.91 65.81 4.01
C ASP A 43 -31.51 65.65 4.61
N ALA A 44 -31.08 66.55 5.51
CA ALA A 44 -29.83 66.45 6.22
C ALA A 44 -29.77 65.18 7.11
N LEU A 45 -30.84 64.87 7.84
CA LEU A 45 -30.94 63.64 8.66
C LEU A 45 -30.96 62.36 7.81
N GLU A 46 -31.56 62.38 6.62
CA GLU A 46 -31.53 61.24 5.70
C GLU A 46 -30.13 60.98 5.20
N ILE A 47 -29.39 62.02 4.82
CA ILE A 47 -27.97 61.90 4.41
C ILE A 47 -27.12 61.36 5.57
N GLU A 48 -27.28 61.90 6.79
CA GLU A 48 -26.58 61.43 7.98
C GLU A 48 -26.91 59.97 8.29
N ASN A 49 -28.17 59.56 8.20
CA ASN A 49 -28.58 58.15 8.38
C ASN A 49 -27.99 57.23 7.32
N GLN A 50 -27.91 57.67 6.07
CA GLN A 50 -27.27 56.91 5.00
C GLN A 50 -25.77 56.74 5.29
N GLN A 51 -25.08 57.78 5.72
CA GLN A 51 -23.68 57.73 6.09
C GLN A 51 -23.43 56.80 7.30
N LEU A 52 -24.26 56.91 8.37
CA LEU A 52 -24.19 56.04 9.54
C LEU A 52 -24.42 54.57 9.21
N ARG A 53 -25.41 54.30 8.33
CA ARG A 53 -25.67 52.92 7.84
C ARG A 53 -24.54 52.38 7.02
N ALA A 54 -23.92 53.21 6.16
CA ALA A 54 -22.73 52.79 5.38
C ALA A 54 -21.53 52.52 6.30
N THR A 55 -21.26 53.41 7.26
CA THR A 55 -20.16 53.23 8.24
C THR A 55 -20.38 51.99 9.11
N ARG A 56 -21.61 51.80 9.65
CA ARG A 56 -21.95 50.62 10.43
C ARG A 56 -21.78 49.30 9.64
N LYS A 57 -22.21 49.32 8.38
CA LYS A 57 -22.07 48.17 7.50
C LYS A 57 -20.58 47.84 7.22
N THR A 58 -19.76 48.87 7.02
CA THR A 58 -18.31 48.72 6.83
C THR A 58 -17.64 48.23 8.11
N THR A 59 -18.00 48.74 9.28
CA THR A 59 -17.45 48.29 10.57
C THR A 59 -17.81 46.86 10.87
N VAL A 60 -19.08 46.42 10.64
CA VAL A 60 -19.47 45.01 10.81
C VAL A 60 -18.73 44.10 9.86
N ILE A 61 -18.56 44.50 8.58
CA ILE A 61 -17.79 43.72 7.61
C ILE A 61 -16.31 43.59 8.05
N MET A 62 -15.73 44.67 8.57
CA MET A 62 -14.32 44.65 9.06
C MET A 62 -14.14 43.78 10.31
N GLU A 63 -15.12 43.83 11.23
CA GLU A 63 -15.13 42.95 12.42
C GLU A 63 -15.28 41.48 12.02
N ASP A 64 -16.24 41.16 11.13
CA ASP A 64 -16.41 39.78 10.61
C ASP A 64 -15.15 39.30 9.86
N LEU A 65 -14.51 40.18 9.09
CA LEU A 65 -13.26 39.84 8.39
C LEU A 65 -12.09 39.58 9.37
N ALA A 66 -12.04 40.37 10.44
CA ALA A 66 -11.02 40.19 11.48
C ALA A 66 -11.19 38.87 12.25
N VAL A 67 -12.46 38.52 12.59
CA VAL A 67 -12.79 37.21 13.20
C VAL A 67 -12.47 36.07 12.27
N THR A 68 -12.88 36.16 10.99
CA THR A 68 -12.59 35.13 9.99
C THR A 68 -11.07 34.96 9.78
N ASN A 69 -10.32 36.03 9.68
CA ASN A 69 -8.85 35.96 9.58
C ASN A 69 -8.19 35.36 10.84
N ALA A 70 -8.72 35.65 12.03
CA ALA A 70 -8.24 35.03 13.27
C ALA A 70 -8.54 33.52 13.32
N GLU A 71 -9.73 33.11 12.85
CA GLU A 71 -10.10 31.70 12.71
C GLU A 71 -9.23 30.98 11.66
N ILE A 72 -9.01 31.57 10.50
CA ILE A 72 -8.09 31.04 9.48
C ILE A 72 -6.67 30.91 10.06
N GLY A 73 -6.18 31.92 10.76
CA GLY A 73 -4.87 31.87 11.42
C GLY A 73 -4.79 30.80 12.52
N SER A 74 -5.89 30.55 13.23
CA SER A 74 -5.96 29.47 14.24
C SER A 74 -5.99 28.08 13.59
N LEU A 75 -6.73 27.92 12.48
CA LEU A 75 -6.78 26.70 11.69
C LEU A 75 -5.43 26.41 11.04
N GLN A 76 -4.76 27.42 10.49
CA GLN A 76 -3.40 27.27 9.93
C GLN A 76 -2.38 26.87 10.99
N ARG A 77 -2.48 27.37 12.23
CA ARG A 77 -1.65 26.94 13.35
C ARG A 77 -1.96 25.50 13.74
N LYS A 78 -3.24 25.12 13.91
CA LYS A 78 -3.65 23.74 14.17
C LYS A 78 -3.18 22.79 13.08
N THR A 79 -3.29 23.16 11.81
CA THR A 79 -2.81 22.36 10.68
C THR A 79 -1.29 22.22 10.69
N ARG A 80 -0.54 23.27 11.08
CA ARG A 80 0.91 23.20 11.26
C ARG A 80 1.32 22.29 12.43
N ASP A 81 0.58 22.35 13.54
CA ASP A 81 0.85 21.56 14.75
C ASP A 81 0.36 20.10 14.59
N MET A 82 -0.68 19.84 13.80
CA MET A 82 -1.13 18.49 13.40
C MET A 82 -0.29 17.88 12.26
N SER A 83 0.57 18.65 11.60
CA SER A 83 1.28 18.25 10.40
C SER A 83 2.21 17.05 10.59
N TRP A 84 2.67 16.75 11.80
CA TRP A 84 3.49 15.57 12.07
C TRP A 84 2.67 14.28 12.09
N SER A 85 1.44 14.28 12.66
CA SER A 85 0.58 13.09 12.73
C SER A 85 0.02 12.72 11.34
N GLU A 86 -0.22 13.70 10.47
CA GLU A 86 -0.63 13.46 9.08
C GLU A 86 0.49 12.88 8.21
N LYS A 87 1.75 13.09 8.62
CA LYS A 87 2.93 12.55 7.95
C LYS A 87 3.23 11.10 8.34
N ILE A 88 2.61 10.58 9.39
CA ILE A 88 2.79 9.22 9.87
C ILE A 88 1.56 8.39 9.51
N ARG A 89 1.78 7.26 8.86
CA ARG A 89 0.73 6.29 8.54
C ARG A 89 1.04 4.97 9.20
N TRP A 90 0.06 4.43 9.90
CA TRP A 90 0.05 3.06 10.33
C TRP A 90 -0.27 2.17 9.15
N LYS A 91 0.47 1.09 9.00
CA LYS A 91 0.25 0.03 8.03
C LYS A 91 0.52 -1.30 8.69
N GLY A 92 -0.06 -2.34 8.14
CA GLY A 92 0.28 -3.67 8.58
C GLY A 92 -0.80 -4.68 8.30
N ASP A 93 -0.55 -5.88 8.78
CA ASP A 93 -1.51 -6.96 8.74
C ASP A 93 -1.47 -7.78 10.03
N TYR A 94 -2.60 -8.41 10.33
CA TYR A 94 -2.75 -9.45 11.31
C TYR A 94 -3.39 -10.65 10.65
N ARG A 95 -2.89 -11.87 10.95
CA ARG A 95 -3.45 -13.12 10.47
C ARG A 95 -3.48 -14.14 11.62
N PHE A 96 -4.59 -14.84 11.73
CA PHE A 96 -4.73 -16.04 12.54
C PHE A 96 -4.95 -17.21 11.59
N ARG A 97 -4.16 -18.27 11.74
CA ARG A 97 -4.10 -19.41 10.84
C ARG A 97 -4.23 -20.71 11.60
N TYR A 98 -5.08 -21.62 11.11
CA TYR A 98 -4.98 -23.05 11.33
C TYR A 98 -4.30 -23.68 10.12
N GLU A 99 -3.39 -24.61 10.33
CA GLU A 99 -2.82 -25.41 9.27
C GLU A 99 -2.67 -26.88 9.69
N SER A 100 -2.88 -27.76 8.71
CA SER A 100 -2.61 -29.20 8.80
C SER A 100 -1.65 -29.56 7.68
N VAL A 101 -0.61 -30.30 8.01
CA VAL A 101 0.46 -30.77 7.10
C VAL A 101 0.50 -32.29 7.20
N ASP A 102 0.50 -32.94 6.02
CA ASP A 102 0.72 -34.36 5.84
C ASP A 102 1.91 -34.55 4.89
N GLU A 103 3.00 -35.11 5.41
CA GLU A 103 4.23 -35.37 4.68
C GLU A 103 4.58 -36.85 4.80
N GLU A 104 4.81 -37.50 3.67
CA GLU A 104 5.14 -38.92 3.61
C GLU A 104 6.35 -39.26 4.49
N GLY A 105 6.21 -40.27 5.30
CA GLY A 105 7.27 -40.70 6.22
C GLY A 105 7.37 -39.90 7.52
N LYS A 106 6.50 -38.92 7.74
CA LYS A 106 6.43 -38.16 8.98
C LYS A 106 5.01 -38.22 9.60
N ASP A 107 4.92 -38.02 10.91
CA ASP A 107 3.61 -37.85 11.55
C ASP A 107 2.92 -36.57 11.07
N GLY A 108 1.62 -36.66 10.81
CA GLY A 108 0.80 -35.49 10.44
C GLY A 108 0.87 -34.43 11.53
N ARG A 109 0.94 -33.16 11.13
CA ARG A 109 1.11 -32.05 12.05
C ARG A 109 0.00 -31.01 11.91
N GLU A 110 -0.67 -30.71 13.00
CA GLU A 110 -1.65 -29.63 13.10
C GLU A 110 -1.11 -28.52 14.00
N ARG A 111 -1.31 -27.27 13.60
CA ARG A 111 -0.85 -26.12 14.40
C ARG A 111 -1.71 -24.87 14.15
N TRP A 112 -1.76 -24.05 15.19
CA TRP A 112 -2.33 -22.72 15.15
C TRP A 112 -1.21 -21.69 15.13
N ARG A 113 -1.32 -20.71 14.26
CA ARG A 113 -0.27 -19.69 14.06
C ARG A 113 -0.88 -18.30 14.04
N ILE A 114 -0.09 -17.33 14.47
CA ILE A 114 -0.38 -15.90 14.29
C ILE A 114 0.71 -15.25 13.45
N ARG A 115 0.35 -14.18 12.79
CA ARG A 115 1.26 -13.21 12.21
C ARG A 115 0.73 -11.81 12.49
N ALA A 116 1.57 -10.95 13.03
CA ALA A 116 1.29 -9.53 13.22
C ALA A 116 2.49 -8.73 12.71
N ARG A 117 2.25 -7.82 11.76
CA ARG A 117 3.28 -6.97 11.15
C ARG A 117 2.89 -5.50 11.19
N PRO A 118 2.95 -4.86 12.37
CA PRO A 118 2.71 -3.42 12.49
C PRO A 118 3.87 -2.64 11.90
N ALA A 119 3.58 -1.61 11.11
CA ALA A 119 4.58 -0.72 10.54
C ALA A 119 4.15 0.74 10.60
N LEU A 120 5.13 1.62 10.72
CA LEU A 120 5.00 3.06 10.63
C LEU A 120 5.71 3.55 9.38
N VAL A 121 5.03 4.39 8.61
CA VAL A 121 5.62 5.05 7.44
C VAL A 121 5.49 6.55 7.61
N ALA A 122 6.62 7.26 7.71
CA ALA A 122 6.70 8.69 7.90
C ALA A 122 7.15 9.41 6.62
N LYS A 123 6.37 10.39 6.16
CA LYS A 123 6.76 11.32 5.10
C LYS A 123 7.65 12.41 5.71
N ILE A 124 8.96 12.32 5.54
CA ILE A 124 9.94 13.27 6.10
C ILE A 124 9.99 14.55 5.29
N SER A 125 9.93 14.44 3.95
CA SER A 125 9.83 15.55 3.01
C SER A 125 8.94 15.16 1.83
N ASP A 126 8.81 16.05 0.82
CA ASP A 126 8.06 15.70 -0.39
C ASP A 126 8.74 14.60 -1.22
N THR A 127 10.04 14.43 -1.04
CA THR A 127 10.82 13.42 -1.76
C THR A 127 11.29 12.25 -0.91
N THR A 128 11.11 12.28 0.42
CA THR A 128 11.71 11.29 1.33
C THR A 128 10.66 10.67 2.25
N VAL A 129 10.66 9.35 2.30
CA VAL A 129 9.84 8.54 3.20
C VAL A 129 10.75 7.63 4.01
N VAL A 130 10.46 7.45 5.29
CA VAL A 130 11.12 6.49 6.18
C VAL A 130 10.09 5.49 6.68
N GLY A 131 10.43 4.22 6.66
CA GLY A 131 9.59 3.13 7.18
C GLY A 131 10.28 2.38 8.30
N PHE A 132 9.47 1.97 9.29
CA PHE A 132 9.87 1.10 10.38
C PHE A 132 8.76 0.10 10.64
N GLY A 133 9.09 -1.18 10.74
CA GLY A 133 8.10 -2.24 10.96
C GLY A 133 8.64 -3.38 11.80
N LEU A 134 7.76 -4.01 12.53
CA LEU A 134 8.01 -5.20 13.32
C LEU A 134 7.21 -6.37 12.76
N ALA A 135 7.67 -7.60 12.98
CA ALA A 135 6.94 -8.82 12.69
C ALA A 135 7.05 -9.83 13.83
N THR A 136 6.00 -10.60 14.04
CA THR A 136 6.08 -11.84 14.83
C THR A 136 6.89 -12.88 14.06
N GLY A 137 7.35 -13.92 14.72
CA GLY A 137 8.12 -15.03 14.12
C GLY A 137 9.51 -15.14 14.70
N SER A 138 10.27 -16.10 14.20
CA SER A 138 11.70 -16.28 14.50
C SER A 138 12.55 -15.48 13.50
N GLU A 139 13.85 -15.78 13.48
CA GLU A 139 14.82 -15.24 12.51
C GLU A 139 14.66 -15.81 11.08
N ASP A 140 13.64 -16.63 10.83
CA ASP A 140 13.35 -17.23 9.53
C ASP A 140 13.11 -16.15 8.47
N PRO A 141 13.97 -16.04 7.42
CA PRO A 141 13.90 -14.96 6.44
C PRO A 141 12.64 -15.02 5.56
N VAL A 142 11.95 -16.15 5.53
CA VAL A 142 10.79 -16.42 4.67
C VAL A 142 9.52 -16.72 5.47
N SER A 143 9.49 -16.50 6.80
CA SER A 143 8.30 -16.73 7.60
C SER A 143 8.21 -15.83 8.83
N SER A 144 7.24 -14.93 8.83
CA SER A 144 6.87 -14.14 10.00
C SER A 144 5.75 -14.78 10.86
N ASN A 145 5.54 -16.08 10.71
CA ASN A 145 4.53 -16.82 11.46
C ASN A 145 5.06 -17.28 12.84
N GLN A 146 4.26 -17.04 13.88
CA GLN A 146 4.53 -17.53 15.23
C GLN A 146 3.54 -18.65 15.58
N THR A 147 4.03 -19.84 15.88
CA THR A 147 3.20 -20.97 16.33
C THR A 147 2.72 -20.75 17.77
N LEU A 148 1.44 -21.01 18.00
CA LEU A 148 0.80 -20.96 19.30
C LEU A 148 0.93 -22.30 20.03
N GLY A 149 0.77 -22.27 21.35
CA GLY A 149 0.95 -23.43 22.24
C GLY A 149 2.17 -23.23 23.10
N ASP A 150 2.87 -24.32 23.39
CA ASP A 150 4.11 -24.31 24.17
C ASP A 150 3.93 -23.70 25.58
N GLY A 151 2.86 -24.12 26.27
CA GLY A 151 2.54 -23.68 27.61
C GLY A 151 2.19 -22.19 27.74
N SER A 152 1.75 -21.53 26.66
CA SER A 152 1.46 -20.09 26.64
C SER A 152 2.67 -19.19 26.91
N THR A 153 3.87 -19.65 26.55
CA THR A 153 5.09 -18.85 26.64
C THR A 153 5.02 -17.57 25.78
N SER A 154 5.78 -16.55 26.15
CA SER A 154 5.93 -15.33 25.37
C SER A 154 6.44 -15.63 23.95
N LYS A 155 6.06 -14.80 23.00
CA LYS A 155 6.39 -14.95 21.58
C LYS A 155 7.33 -13.81 21.13
N GLU A 156 8.14 -14.11 20.13
CA GLU A 156 9.16 -13.20 19.60
C GLU A 156 8.56 -12.14 18.68
N ILE A 157 9.21 -11.00 18.65
CA ILE A 157 8.94 -9.88 17.72
C ILE A 157 10.28 -9.42 17.19
N ASN A 158 10.42 -9.38 15.87
CA ASN A 158 11.65 -9.04 15.16
C ASN A 158 11.50 -7.76 14.35
N LEU A 159 12.64 -7.15 13.99
CA LEU A 159 12.67 -6.03 13.04
C LEU A 159 12.37 -6.56 11.63
N ASP A 160 11.26 -6.13 11.04
CA ASP A 160 10.83 -6.54 9.69
C ASP A 160 11.16 -5.49 8.62
N LEU A 161 11.07 -4.21 8.98
CA LEU A 161 11.34 -3.10 8.08
C LEU A 161 12.11 -1.98 8.81
N ALA A 162 13.14 -1.46 8.16
CA ALA A 162 13.90 -0.29 8.61
C ALA A 162 14.55 0.38 7.40
N TYR A 163 13.86 1.27 6.71
CA TYR A 163 14.32 1.81 5.44
C TYR A 163 14.05 3.29 5.27
N ALA A 164 14.85 3.92 4.39
CA ALA A 164 14.58 5.23 3.83
C ALA A 164 14.46 5.12 2.31
N THR A 165 13.43 5.76 1.75
CA THR A 165 13.23 5.89 0.30
C THR A 165 13.30 7.35 -0.10
N TRP A 166 14.20 7.69 -1.00
CA TRP A 166 14.32 8.99 -1.64
C TRP A 166 13.82 8.94 -3.09
N ARG A 167 13.02 9.91 -3.49
CA ARG A 167 12.48 10.08 -4.84
C ARG A 167 13.02 11.37 -5.44
N PRO A 168 14.18 11.33 -6.13
CA PRO A 168 14.77 12.53 -6.75
C PRO A 168 13.87 13.13 -7.83
N ILE A 169 13.13 12.28 -8.53
CA ILE A 169 12.06 12.63 -9.46
C ILE A 169 10.88 11.69 -9.23
N GLU A 170 9.68 12.09 -9.65
CA GLU A 170 8.43 11.35 -9.39
C GLU A 170 8.47 9.90 -9.91
N SER A 171 9.13 9.67 -11.05
CA SER A 171 9.24 8.36 -11.71
C SER A 171 10.32 7.45 -11.13
N SER A 172 11.14 7.89 -10.18
CA SER A 172 12.27 7.09 -9.68
C SER A 172 12.33 7.03 -8.16
N TYR A 173 13.06 6.04 -7.65
CA TYR A 173 13.34 5.93 -6.23
C TYR A 173 14.73 5.31 -5.97
N VAL A 174 15.27 5.65 -4.82
CA VAL A 174 16.40 4.97 -4.19
C VAL A 174 15.96 4.59 -2.79
N THR A 175 16.07 3.32 -2.42
CA THR A 175 15.72 2.81 -1.08
C THR A 175 16.94 2.14 -0.48
N ALA A 176 17.19 2.37 0.80
CA ALA A 176 18.26 1.74 1.57
C ALA A 176 17.75 1.25 2.92
N GLY A 177 18.27 0.12 3.41
CA GLY A 177 17.93 -0.52 4.68
C GLY A 177 17.27 -1.88 4.49
N ILE A 178 16.33 -2.24 5.38
CA ILE A 178 15.52 -3.47 5.31
C ILE A 178 14.15 -3.10 4.75
N PHE A 179 13.82 -3.59 3.54
CA PHE A 179 12.62 -3.18 2.82
C PHE A 179 11.93 -4.31 2.07
N ALA A 180 10.66 -4.13 1.74
CA ALA A 180 9.89 -5.08 0.93
C ALA A 180 10.47 -5.18 -0.48
N ASN A 181 10.54 -6.39 -1.01
CA ASN A 181 11.09 -6.69 -2.33
C ASN A 181 10.36 -5.90 -3.45
N PRO A 182 11.04 -5.04 -4.22
CA PRO A 182 10.45 -4.24 -5.30
C PRO A 182 10.30 -5.02 -6.61
N TYR A 183 10.75 -6.27 -6.67
CA TYR A 183 10.71 -7.10 -7.86
C TYR A 183 9.26 -7.40 -8.27
N TYR A 184 8.92 -7.19 -9.54
CA TYR A 184 7.61 -7.57 -10.06
C TYR A 184 7.49 -9.09 -10.11
N ARG A 185 6.42 -9.62 -9.53
CA ARG A 185 6.06 -11.03 -9.50
C ARG A 185 4.61 -11.17 -9.96
N PRO A 186 4.32 -11.91 -11.04
CA PRO A 186 2.96 -12.03 -11.57
C PRO A 186 2.05 -12.71 -10.54
N ALA A 187 0.87 -12.14 -10.29
CA ALA A 187 -0.08 -12.59 -9.26
C ALA A 187 0.56 -12.85 -7.87
N LYS A 188 1.66 -12.16 -7.54
CA LYS A 188 2.49 -12.38 -6.34
C LYS A 188 3.16 -13.78 -6.31
N SER A 189 3.57 -14.30 -7.46
CA SER A 189 4.37 -15.53 -7.56
C SER A 189 5.47 -15.57 -6.52
N GLN A 190 5.68 -16.72 -5.91
CA GLN A 190 6.74 -16.98 -4.94
C GLN A 190 7.77 -18.00 -5.45
N LEU A 191 7.83 -18.19 -6.76
CA LEU A 191 8.77 -19.10 -7.41
C LEU A 191 10.24 -18.84 -7.01
N ILE A 192 10.61 -17.55 -6.90
CA ILE A 192 11.98 -17.14 -6.57
C ILE A 192 12.03 -16.49 -5.18
N PHE A 193 11.08 -15.60 -4.88
CA PHE A 193 11.06 -14.84 -3.64
C PHE A 193 9.78 -15.10 -2.86
N ASP A 194 9.92 -15.55 -1.61
CA ASP A 194 8.80 -15.60 -0.66
C ASP A 194 8.17 -14.22 -0.44
N GLY A 195 6.90 -14.20 -0.06
CA GLY A 195 6.17 -12.97 0.25
C GLY A 195 6.63 -12.27 1.53
N ASP A 196 7.23 -13.02 2.44
CA ASP A 196 7.76 -12.53 3.72
C ASP A 196 9.25 -12.13 3.62
N PHE A 197 9.97 -12.52 2.55
CA PHE A 197 11.37 -12.15 2.34
C PHE A 197 11.55 -10.63 2.23
N ARG A 198 12.50 -10.09 3.01
CA ARG A 198 12.90 -8.69 2.99
C ARG A 198 14.29 -8.57 2.38
N GLN A 199 14.48 -7.49 1.63
CA GLN A 199 15.80 -7.15 1.07
C GLN A 199 16.55 -6.30 2.11
N GLU A 200 17.79 -6.65 2.39
CA GLU A 200 18.70 -5.93 3.28
C GLU A 200 19.81 -5.26 2.49
N GLY A 201 19.60 -4.04 2.02
CA GLY A 201 20.57 -3.42 1.14
C GLY A 201 20.15 -2.13 0.49
N LEU A 202 20.36 -2.04 -0.83
CA LEU A 202 20.10 -0.87 -1.65
C LEU A 202 19.25 -1.24 -2.86
N ALA A 203 18.18 -0.49 -3.11
CA ALA A 203 17.37 -0.64 -4.31
C ALA A 203 17.26 0.69 -5.06
N VAL A 204 17.26 0.62 -6.39
CA VAL A 204 16.90 1.71 -7.27
C VAL A 204 15.81 1.27 -8.22
N GLY A 205 14.91 2.17 -8.58
CA GLY A 205 13.86 1.84 -9.52
C GLY A 205 13.36 3.07 -10.28
N TRP A 206 12.76 2.78 -11.42
CA TRP A 206 12.16 3.76 -12.30
C TRP A 206 10.89 3.20 -12.94
N SER A 207 9.87 4.04 -13.13
CA SER A 207 8.67 3.68 -13.85
C SER A 207 8.01 4.92 -14.45
N ASN A 208 7.56 4.81 -15.69
CA ASN A 208 6.71 5.82 -16.34
C ASN A 208 5.25 5.35 -16.54
N GLY A 209 4.85 4.29 -15.81
CA GLY A 209 3.55 3.65 -15.93
C GLY A 209 3.50 2.57 -17.02
N ARG A 210 4.12 2.78 -18.18
CA ARG A 210 4.19 1.80 -19.26
C ARG A 210 5.41 0.88 -19.13
N PHE A 211 6.57 1.43 -18.80
CA PHE A 211 7.81 0.68 -18.59
C PHE A 211 8.28 0.85 -17.15
N PHE A 212 8.93 -0.17 -16.63
CA PHE A 212 9.57 -0.12 -15.32
C PHE A 212 10.92 -0.84 -15.34
N ALA A 213 11.78 -0.44 -14.42
CA ALA A 213 13.05 -1.08 -14.15
C ALA A 213 13.36 -1.00 -12.66
N ASN A 214 13.92 -2.09 -12.11
CA ASN A 214 14.36 -2.19 -10.73
C ASN A 214 15.76 -2.82 -10.70
N ALA A 215 16.60 -2.38 -9.78
CA ALA A 215 17.81 -3.07 -9.42
C ALA A 215 17.99 -3.04 -7.90
N VAL A 216 18.47 -4.16 -7.35
CA VAL A 216 18.69 -4.35 -5.91
C VAL A 216 20.07 -4.96 -5.72
N TYR A 217 20.79 -4.48 -4.73
CA TYR A 217 21.93 -5.16 -4.14
C TYR A 217 21.59 -5.44 -2.69
N ASP A 218 21.60 -6.72 -2.33
CA ASP A 218 21.18 -7.24 -1.05
C ASP A 218 22.37 -7.94 -0.36
N PHE A 219 22.58 -7.70 0.92
CA PHE A 219 23.65 -8.33 1.70
C PHE A 219 23.18 -9.68 2.22
N ILE A 220 23.71 -10.79 1.66
CA ILE A 220 23.45 -12.14 2.17
C ILE A 220 24.34 -12.42 3.37
N GLU A 221 25.60 -12.01 3.29
CA GLU A 221 26.60 -12.14 4.35
C GLU A 221 27.54 -10.94 4.31
N SER A 222 27.66 -10.23 5.43
CA SER A 222 28.50 -9.02 5.54
C SER A 222 29.28 -8.95 6.86
N ASP A 223 29.27 -10.02 7.62
CA ASP A 223 29.97 -10.11 8.90
C ASP A 223 31.48 -10.36 8.66
N SER A 224 32.28 -9.77 9.54
CA SER A 224 33.75 -9.89 9.45
C SER A 224 34.29 -11.29 9.74
N ALA A 225 33.48 -12.23 10.18
CA ALA A 225 33.85 -13.61 10.47
C ALA A 225 33.76 -14.55 9.26
N LYS A 226 33.00 -14.13 8.21
CA LYS A 226 32.82 -14.89 6.98
C LYS A 226 33.18 -14.04 5.76
N SER A 227 33.29 -14.68 4.59
CA SER A 227 33.47 -13.96 3.32
C SER A 227 32.20 -13.18 2.98
N GLU A 228 32.34 -11.94 2.54
CA GLU A 228 31.23 -11.14 2.10
C GLU A 228 30.53 -11.73 0.88
N SER A 229 29.21 -11.79 0.89
CA SER A 229 28.39 -12.21 -0.23
C SER A 229 27.17 -11.32 -0.38
N GLY A 230 26.83 -10.99 -1.62
CA GLY A 230 25.66 -10.16 -1.94
C GLY A 230 24.86 -10.76 -3.08
N LEU A 231 23.56 -10.59 -3.00
CA LEU A 231 22.63 -10.89 -4.07
C LEU A 231 22.43 -9.64 -4.94
N PHE A 232 22.75 -9.72 -6.22
CA PHE A 232 22.40 -8.70 -7.19
C PHE A 232 21.15 -9.11 -7.97
N VAL A 233 20.18 -8.19 -8.09
CA VAL A 233 18.94 -8.39 -8.86
C VAL A 233 18.73 -7.20 -9.78
N ALA A 234 18.41 -7.47 -11.04
CA ALA A 234 17.96 -6.46 -11.99
C ALA A 234 16.73 -6.95 -12.76
N GLN A 235 15.77 -6.06 -12.99
CA GLN A 235 14.55 -6.39 -13.74
C GLN A 235 14.11 -5.20 -14.59
N ILE A 236 13.64 -5.50 -15.80
CA ILE A 236 12.94 -4.57 -16.67
C ILE A 236 11.59 -5.15 -17.04
N GLY A 237 10.60 -4.29 -17.28
CA GLY A 237 9.28 -4.77 -17.68
C GLY A 237 8.42 -3.69 -18.33
N ALA A 238 7.29 -4.13 -18.83
CA ALA A 238 6.31 -3.30 -19.51
C ALA A 238 4.87 -3.68 -19.12
N ASN A 239 4.04 -2.65 -18.95
CA ASN A 239 2.60 -2.74 -18.81
C ASN A 239 1.96 -2.23 -20.09
N LEU A 240 1.32 -3.09 -20.86
CA LEU A 240 0.76 -2.80 -22.17
C LEU A 240 -0.76 -2.96 -22.14
N GLN A 241 -1.47 -1.98 -22.66
CA GLN A 241 -2.88 -2.14 -22.99
C GLN A 241 -2.96 -2.83 -24.36
N LEU A 242 -3.49 -4.04 -24.42
CA LEU A 242 -3.62 -4.78 -25.68
C LEU A 242 -4.86 -4.30 -26.46
N PHE A 243 -5.99 -4.24 -25.78
CA PHE A 243 -7.27 -3.70 -26.25
C PHE A 243 -8.11 -3.31 -25.02
N GLU A 244 -9.31 -2.79 -25.24
CA GLU A 244 -10.23 -2.44 -24.14
C GLU A 244 -10.56 -3.68 -23.29
N GLY A 245 -10.28 -3.62 -21.99
CA GLY A 245 -10.48 -4.72 -21.05
C GLY A 245 -9.35 -5.77 -21.03
N ALA A 246 -8.26 -5.62 -21.79
CA ALA A 246 -7.14 -6.55 -21.79
C ALA A 246 -5.80 -5.86 -21.60
N THR A 247 -5.02 -6.30 -20.60
CA THR A 247 -3.68 -5.81 -20.28
C THR A 247 -2.65 -6.93 -20.36
N LEU A 248 -1.43 -6.59 -20.71
CA LEU A 248 -0.28 -7.47 -20.65
C LEU A 248 0.79 -6.82 -19.79
N THR A 249 1.24 -7.51 -18.75
CA THR A 249 2.48 -7.18 -18.05
C THR A 249 3.51 -8.25 -18.38
N ALA A 250 4.66 -7.83 -18.86
CA ALA A 250 5.80 -8.73 -19.12
C ALA A 250 7.05 -8.14 -18.47
N ALA A 251 7.86 -9.01 -17.88
CA ALA A 251 9.13 -8.62 -17.27
C ALA A 251 10.22 -9.66 -17.55
N ALA A 252 11.47 -9.18 -17.61
CA ALA A 252 12.65 -10.00 -17.68
C ALA A 252 13.63 -9.55 -16.58
N GLY A 253 14.23 -10.53 -15.91
CA GLY A 253 15.14 -10.32 -14.79
C GLY A 253 16.42 -11.10 -14.90
N TYR A 254 17.44 -10.59 -14.22
CA TYR A 254 18.71 -11.23 -13.99
C TYR A 254 19.05 -11.16 -12.50
N MET A 255 19.60 -12.25 -11.95
CA MET A 255 20.06 -12.32 -10.58
C MET A 255 21.41 -13.00 -10.53
N ASP A 256 22.28 -12.55 -9.62
CA ASP A 256 23.58 -13.14 -9.35
C ASP A 256 23.70 -13.35 -7.84
N ILE A 257 23.83 -14.62 -7.44
CA ILE A 257 23.87 -15.07 -6.04
C ILE A 257 25.11 -15.95 -5.85
N PRO A 258 26.26 -15.37 -5.50
CA PRO A 258 27.52 -16.08 -5.33
C PRO A 258 27.57 -16.77 -3.95
N VAL A 259 27.15 -18.02 -3.88
CA VAL A 259 27.13 -18.83 -2.63
C VAL A 259 27.91 -20.14 -2.72
N LYS A 260 28.49 -20.47 -3.87
CA LYS A 260 29.32 -21.67 -4.02
C LYS A 260 30.44 -21.73 -3.00
N GLY A 261 30.56 -22.86 -2.31
CA GLY A 261 31.58 -23.05 -1.28
C GLY A 261 31.19 -22.47 0.10
N TYR A 262 30.02 -21.81 0.22
CA TYR A 262 29.49 -21.41 1.52
C TYR A 262 28.78 -22.57 2.20
N GLY A 263 28.91 -22.69 3.51
CA GLY A 263 28.05 -23.53 4.34
C GLY A 263 26.59 -23.05 4.33
N PRO A 264 25.69 -23.76 5.01
CA PRO A 264 24.31 -23.32 5.15
C PRO A 264 24.24 -21.90 5.71
N ILE A 265 23.41 -21.05 5.11
CA ILE A 265 23.25 -19.65 5.50
C ILE A 265 22.32 -19.54 6.72
N TYR A 266 21.28 -20.37 6.77
CA TYR A 266 20.29 -20.40 7.82
C TYR A 266 19.90 -21.85 8.16
N ASP A 267 19.62 -22.12 9.46
CA ASP A 267 19.09 -23.37 10.03
C ASP A 267 19.87 -24.67 9.67
N ASP A 268 21.15 -24.53 9.38
CA ASP A 268 22.05 -25.62 9.01
C ASP A 268 21.56 -26.52 7.85
N VAL A 269 20.71 -25.99 6.95
CA VAL A 269 20.12 -26.71 5.80
C VAL A 269 20.32 -25.97 4.49
N PHE A 270 20.31 -26.70 3.36
CA PHE A 270 20.47 -26.17 2.00
C PHE A 270 19.14 -25.96 1.26
N PHE A 271 18.01 -26.15 1.92
CA PHE A 271 16.67 -25.91 1.36
C PHE A 271 16.44 -26.52 -0.03
N GLY A 272 16.82 -27.79 -0.23
CA GLY A 272 16.68 -28.51 -1.49
C GLY A 272 17.79 -28.27 -2.50
N ASN A 273 18.64 -27.28 -2.33
CA ASN A 273 19.79 -27.05 -3.21
C ASN A 273 20.84 -28.20 -3.13
N SER A 274 21.63 -28.34 -4.17
CA SER A 274 22.73 -29.28 -4.19
C SER A 274 23.89 -28.80 -3.33
N SER A 275 24.44 -29.71 -2.51
CA SER A 275 25.62 -29.51 -1.67
C SER A 275 26.73 -30.48 -2.03
N VAL A 276 27.95 -30.14 -1.69
CA VAL A 276 29.14 -30.98 -1.81
C VAL A 276 29.99 -30.89 -0.55
N VAL A 277 30.78 -31.93 -0.27
CA VAL A 277 31.72 -31.90 0.86
C VAL A 277 33.08 -31.39 0.37
N GLU A 278 33.50 -30.23 0.83
CA GLU A 278 34.81 -29.66 0.59
C GLU A 278 35.61 -29.56 1.91
N ASN A 279 36.81 -30.17 1.96
CA ASN A 279 37.66 -30.19 3.16
C ASN A 279 36.93 -30.68 4.44
N GLY A 280 35.96 -31.59 4.28
CA GLY A 280 35.21 -32.16 5.41
C GLY A 280 34.03 -31.30 5.88
N VAL A 281 33.72 -30.20 5.20
CA VAL A 281 32.56 -29.31 5.44
C VAL A 281 31.60 -29.39 4.25
N GLU A 282 30.32 -29.50 4.53
CA GLU A 282 29.28 -29.46 3.50
C GLU A 282 28.98 -28.00 3.10
N VAL A 283 29.01 -27.75 1.78
CA VAL A 283 28.86 -26.39 1.20
C VAL A 283 27.95 -26.40 -0.02
N TYR A 284 27.41 -25.25 -0.42
CA TYR A 284 26.68 -25.10 -1.69
C TYR A 284 27.59 -25.53 -2.86
N ALA A 285 27.02 -26.38 -3.73
CA ALA A 285 27.73 -26.90 -4.90
C ALA A 285 27.92 -25.87 -6.01
N TYR A 286 27.02 -24.91 -6.13
CA TYR A 286 26.92 -23.97 -7.25
C TYR A 286 26.64 -22.53 -6.79
N ASP A 287 27.00 -21.57 -7.66
CA ASP A 287 26.46 -20.24 -7.68
C ASP A 287 25.12 -20.22 -8.43
N TYR A 288 24.36 -19.11 -8.28
CA TYR A 288 23.09 -18.96 -8.97
C TYR A 288 23.10 -17.70 -9.84
N LYS A 289 23.26 -17.87 -11.16
CA LYS A 289 23.10 -16.83 -12.18
C LYS A 289 21.81 -17.05 -12.92
N LEU A 290 20.76 -16.37 -12.46
CA LEU A 290 19.41 -16.64 -12.87
C LEU A 290 18.94 -15.68 -13.96
N TYR A 291 18.29 -16.23 -14.97
CA TYR A 291 17.45 -15.49 -15.91
C TYR A 291 15.98 -15.79 -15.58
N ASN A 292 15.21 -14.74 -15.37
CA ASN A 292 13.78 -14.83 -15.07
C ASN A 292 12.95 -14.19 -16.17
N GLY A 293 11.83 -14.81 -16.50
CA GLY A 293 10.81 -14.27 -17.42
C GLY A 293 9.42 -14.39 -16.82
N SER A 294 8.69 -13.28 -16.72
CA SER A 294 7.34 -13.22 -16.13
C SER A 294 6.35 -12.61 -17.11
N ILE A 295 5.17 -13.20 -17.23
CA ILE A 295 4.07 -12.70 -18.04
C ILE A 295 2.76 -12.81 -17.26
N ALA A 296 1.94 -11.75 -17.30
CA ALA A 296 0.57 -11.77 -16.82
C ALA A 296 -0.36 -11.10 -17.84
N VAL A 297 -1.43 -11.78 -18.21
CA VAL A 297 -2.51 -11.23 -19.03
C VAL A 297 -3.70 -10.97 -18.13
N GLY A 298 -4.08 -9.71 -17.98
CA GLY A 298 -5.28 -9.28 -17.27
C GLY A 298 -6.45 -9.13 -18.24
N LEU A 299 -7.58 -9.73 -17.90
CA LEU A 299 -8.82 -9.72 -18.65
C LEU A 299 -10.00 -9.43 -17.72
N THR A 300 -11.18 -9.26 -18.28
CA THR A 300 -12.44 -9.29 -17.54
C THR A 300 -13.23 -10.53 -17.97
N ALA A 301 -13.62 -11.36 -17.01
CA ALA A 301 -14.47 -12.54 -17.24
C ALA A 301 -15.60 -12.56 -16.20
N PHE A 302 -16.84 -12.74 -16.62
CA PHE A 302 -18.02 -12.73 -15.73
C PHE A 302 -18.11 -11.47 -14.85
N ASP A 303 -17.76 -10.31 -15.42
CA ASP A 303 -17.65 -9.01 -14.73
C ASP A 303 -16.61 -8.96 -13.59
N LEU A 304 -15.72 -9.96 -13.54
CA LEU A 304 -14.64 -10.05 -12.56
C LEU A 304 -13.27 -9.92 -13.24
N PRO A 305 -12.27 -9.36 -12.56
CA PRO A 305 -10.91 -9.36 -13.05
C PRO A 305 -10.37 -10.80 -13.10
N LEU A 306 -9.84 -11.18 -14.26
CA LEU A 306 -9.18 -12.46 -14.51
C LEU A 306 -7.71 -12.17 -14.85
N SER A 307 -6.78 -12.88 -14.24
CA SER A 307 -5.37 -12.87 -14.61
C SER A 307 -4.89 -14.29 -14.92
N VAL A 308 -4.27 -14.48 -16.08
CA VAL A 308 -3.53 -15.69 -16.42
C VAL A 308 -2.06 -15.32 -16.41
N PHE A 309 -1.24 -16.10 -15.74
CA PHE A 309 0.15 -15.72 -15.51
C PHE A 309 1.11 -16.92 -15.57
N VAL A 310 2.35 -16.60 -15.93
CA VAL A 310 3.48 -17.53 -15.94
C VAL A 310 4.69 -16.80 -15.37
N ASP A 311 5.46 -17.50 -14.56
CA ASP A 311 6.75 -17.10 -14.05
C ASP A 311 7.75 -18.23 -14.32
N TYR A 312 8.92 -17.91 -14.85
CA TYR A 312 9.94 -18.88 -15.25
C TYR A 312 11.32 -18.44 -14.79
N VAL A 313 12.12 -19.35 -14.32
CA VAL A 313 13.51 -19.10 -13.91
C VAL A 313 14.42 -20.19 -14.47
N LYS A 314 15.64 -19.81 -14.87
CA LYS A 314 16.73 -20.71 -15.23
C LYS A 314 18.03 -20.25 -14.63
N ASN A 315 18.73 -21.15 -13.96
CA ASN A 315 20.11 -20.96 -13.54
C ASN A 315 21.05 -21.32 -14.69
N SER A 316 21.90 -20.38 -15.09
CA SER A 316 22.87 -20.59 -16.19
C SER A 316 24.24 -21.11 -15.74
N ASP A 317 24.47 -21.22 -14.45
CA ASP A 317 25.75 -21.75 -13.89
C ASP A 317 25.76 -23.26 -13.76
N VAL A 318 24.64 -23.92 -14.07
CA VAL A 318 24.51 -25.40 -14.04
C VAL A 318 23.78 -25.89 -15.29
N ASP A 319 24.02 -27.17 -15.63
CA ASP A 319 23.42 -27.79 -16.82
C ASP A 319 22.27 -28.77 -16.48
N GLU A 320 22.07 -29.10 -15.19
CA GLU A 320 21.05 -30.04 -14.73
C GLU A 320 20.27 -29.50 -13.51
N LEU A 321 18.99 -29.81 -13.44
CA LEU A 321 18.09 -29.38 -12.35
C LEU A 321 18.12 -27.86 -12.15
N ASP A 322 18.14 -27.13 -13.25
CA ASP A 322 18.44 -25.70 -13.33
C ASP A 322 17.24 -24.81 -13.64
N THR A 323 16.04 -25.40 -13.77
CA THR A 323 14.84 -24.67 -14.22
C THR A 323 13.72 -24.68 -13.19
N GLY A 324 12.95 -23.62 -13.19
CA GLY A 324 11.72 -23.54 -12.42
C GLY A 324 10.63 -22.78 -13.18
N TYR A 325 9.38 -23.18 -13.00
CA TYR A 325 8.25 -22.43 -13.52
C TYR A 325 7.02 -22.53 -12.61
N LEU A 326 6.23 -21.47 -12.66
CA LEU A 326 4.95 -21.37 -12.01
C LEU A 326 3.95 -20.80 -13.01
N ALA A 327 2.81 -21.47 -13.19
CA ALA A 327 1.74 -21.01 -14.06
C ALA A 327 0.40 -21.07 -13.35
N GLY A 328 -0.47 -20.08 -13.56
CA GLY A 328 -1.71 -20.05 -12.84
C GLY A 328 -2.75 -19.09 -13.39
N VAL A 329 -3.90 -19.13 -12.74
CA VAL A 329 -5.09 -18.33 -13.02
C VAL A 329 -5.61 -17.74 -11.72
N LEU A 330 -5.91 -16.45 -11.73
CA LEU A 330 -6.48 -15.69 -10.63
C LEU A 330 -7.79 -15.04 -11.08
N LEU A 331 -8.91 -15.35 -10.46
CA LEU A 331 -10.23 -14.78 -10.75
C LEU A 331 -10.74 -14.01 -9.52
N GLY A 332 -11.26 -12.81 -9.74
CA GLY A 332 -11.80 -11.95 -8.70
C GLY A 332 -10.74 -11.13 -7.96
N ASN A 333 -11.17 -10.42 -6.94
CA ASN A 333 -10.33 -9.65 -6.02
C ASN A 333 -11.00 -9.57 -4.64
N ILE A 334 -10.31 -9.00 -3.62
CA ILE A 334 -10.83 -8.79 -2.26
C ILE A 334 -10.60 -7.34 -1.85
N LYS A 335 -11.37 -6.39 -2.41
CA LYS A 335 -11.26 -4.95 -2.12
C LYS A 335 -12.39 -4.45 -1.24
N GLU A 336 -13.61 -4.92 -1.50
CA GLU A 336 -14.81 -4.48 -0.82
C GLU A 336 -15.50 -5.64 -0.12
N LYS A 337 -16.38 -5.33 0.81
CA LYS A 337 -17.20 -6.34 1.49
C LYS A 337 -18.00 -7.17 0.48
N GLY A 338 -17.91 -8.49 0.58
CA GLY A 338 -18.60 -9.41 -0.29
C GLY A 338 -17.79 -9.86 -1.50
N ASP A 339 -16.67 -9.21 -1.78
CA ASP A 339 -15.75 -9.63 -2.82
C ASP A 339 -15.15 -11.02 -2.52
N TRP A 340 -14.85 -11.74 -3.57
CA TRP A 340 -14.16 -13.00 -3.46
C TRP A 340 -13.07 -13.15 -4.53
N GLN A 341 -12.11 -14.01 -4.24
CA GLN A 341 -10.98 -14.29 -5.09
C GLN A 341 -10.67 -15.77 -5.05
N VAL A 342 -10.42 -16.39 -6.19
CA VAL A 342 -9.90 -17.76 -6.29
C VAL A 342 -8.67 -17.77 -7.17
N GLN A 343 -7.69 -18.60 -6.81
CA GLN A 343 -6.47 -18.80 -7.56
C GLN A 343 -6.13 -20.27 -7.62
N TYR A 344 -5.73 -20.72 -8.78
CA TYR A 344 -5.07 -22.01 -8.98
C TYR A 344 -3.73 -21.77 -9.64
N GLN A 345 -2.70 -22.47 -9.17
CA GLN A 345 -1.38 -22.48 -9.78
C GLN A 345 -0.73 -23.85 -9.68
N TYR A 346 0.11 -24.13 -10.64
CA TYR A 346 1.04 -25.26 -10.64
C TYR A 346 2.47 -24.73 -10.64
N GLU A 347 3.33 -25.31 -9.83
CA GLU A 347 4.73 -24.95 -9.67
C GLU A 347 5.60 -26.20 -9.83
N SER A 348 6.75 -26.04 -10.48
CA SER A 348 7.82 -27.02 -10.53
C SER A 348 9.14 -26.26 -10.42
N LEU A 349 9.95 -26.59 -9.43
CA LEU A 349 11.17 -25.89 -9.12
C LEU A 349 12.29 -26.92 -8.88
N ASP A 350 13.19 -27.02 -9.84
CA ASP A 350 14.34 -27.94 -9.77
C ASP A 350 15.32 -27.52 -8.65
N ALA A 351 16.13 -28.47 -8.19
CA ALA A 351 17.02 -28.30 -7.05
C ALA A 351 17.99 -27.11 -7.17
N ASN A 352 18.48 -26.82 -8.38
CA ASN A 352 19.47 -25.78 -8.60
C ASN A 352 18.92 -24.59 -9.41
N ALA A 353 17.60 -24.49 -9.54
CA ALA A 353 16.95 -23.43 -10.31
C ALA A 353 17.11 -22.05 -9.67
N THR A 354 17.17 -21.98 -8.35
CA THR A 354 17.36 -20.75 -7.55
C THR A 354 17.89 -21.11 -6.16
N LEU A 355 18.21 -20.09 -5.36
CA LEU A 355 18.56 -20.30 -3.96
C LEU A 355 17.31 -20.66 -3.15
N GLY A 356 17.26 -21.88 -2.60
CA GLY A 356 16.07 -22.41 -1.90
C GLY A 356 15.70 -21.65 -0.64
N LEU A 357 16.67 -21.06 0.05
CA LEU A 357 16.47 -20.27 1.27
C LEU A 357 15.42 -19.15 1.13
N ILE A 358 15.31 -18.54 -0.05
CA ILE A 358 14.47 -17.35 -0.26
C ILE A 358 13.14 -17.64 -0.98
N THR A 359 12.87 -18.94 -1.29
CA THR A 359 11.64 -19.35 -2.00
C THR A 359 10.45 -19.53 -1.06
N ASN A 360 9.29 -19.90 -1.63
CA ASN A 360 8.04 -20.10 -0.90
C ASN A 360 8.16 -21.11 0.25
N SER A 361 8.13 -20.65 1.47
CA SER A 361 8.24 -21.47 2.69
C SER A 361 7.00 -22.34 2.96
N ASP A 362 5.87 -22.06 2.33
CA ASP A 362 4.62 -22.79 2.52
C ASP A 362 4.44 -23.93 1.50
N PHE A 363 5.08 -23.88 0.32
CA PHE A 363 4.94 -24.85 -0.75
C PHE A 363 5.87 -26.05 -0.55
N ALA A 364 5.32 -27.27 -0.52
CA ALA A 364 6.04 -28.54 -0.38
C ALA A 364 7.09 -28.58 0.76
N GLY A 365 6.86 -27.81 1.82
CA GLY A 365 7.80 -27.72 2.95
C GLY A 365 8.84 -26.62 2.84
N GLY A 366 8.87 -25.87 1.74
CA GLY A 366 9.83 -24.80 1.46
C GLY A 366 11.05 -25.28 0.66
N GLY A 367 11.77 -24.31 0.06
CA GLY A 367 12.98 -24.58 -0.69
C GLY A 367 12.74 -24.94 -2.15
N THR A 368 13.75 -25.55 -2.76
CA THR A 368 13.77 -26.07 -4.13
C THR A 368 13.57 -27.60 -4.16
N ASP A 369 13.71 -28.22 -5.32
CA ASP A 369 13.50 -29.66 -5.54
C ASP A 369 12.05 -30.11 -5.28
N VAL A 370 11.09 -29.31 -5.72
CA VAL A 370 9.66 -29.41 -5.43
C VAL A 370 8.79 -29.23 -6.66
N LYS A 371 7.60 -29.86 -6.67
CA LYS A 371 6.56 -29.62 -7.67
C LYS A 371 5.19 -29.87 -7.09
N GLY A 372 4.14 -29.29 -7.67
CA GLY A 372 2.77 -29.56 -7.29
C GLY A 372 1.80 -28.43 -7.57
N SER A 373 0.63 -28.50 -6.97
CA SER A 373 -0.50 -27.59 -7.18
C SER A 373 -0.88 -26.84 -5.92
N THR A 374 -1.31 -25.61 -6.11
CA THR A 374 -1.89 -24.78 -5.04
C THR A 374 -3.25 -24.23 -5.48
N PHE A 375 -4.25 -24.41 -4.66
CA PHE A 375 -5.54 -23.75 -4.80
C PHE A 375 -5.76 -22.82 -3.61
N SER A 376 -6.18 -21.58 -3.86
CA SER A 376 -6.58 -20.67 -2.78
C SER A 376 -7.91 -19.98 -3.07
N ALA A 377 -8.67 -19.74 -2.01
CA ALA A 377 -9.91 -18.99 -2.07
C ALA A 377 -9.96 -18.00 -0.90
N LYS A 378 -10.42 -16.78 -1.17
CA LYS A 378 -10.58 -15.73 -0.16
C LYS A 378 -11.91 -15.03 -0.34
N TYR A 379 -12.50 -14.62 0.78
CA TYR A 379 -13.73 -13.84 0.84
C TYR A 379 -13.54 -12.64 1.75
N ALA A 380 -13.89 -11.46 1.26
CA ALA A 380 -13.84 -10.21 2.02
C ALA A 380 -15.09 -10.09 2.91
N VAL A 381 -14.91 -10.32 4.20
CA VAL A 381 -15.96 -10.09 5.20
C VAL A 381 -16.24 -8.60 5.38
N ASP A 382 -15.19 -7.80 5.23
CA ASP A 382 -15.21 -6.33 5.18
C ASP A 382 -14.04 -5.85 4.29
N ALA A 383 -13.96 -4.57 3.96
CA ALA A 383 -12.89 -3.98 3.16
C ALA A 383 -11.46 -4.26 3.68
N LYS A 384 -11.33 -4.51 4.98
CA LYS A 384 -10.03 -4.79 5.64
C LYS A 384 -9.96 -6.15 6.34
N TRP A 385 -10.99 -6.96 6.24
CA TRP A 385 -11.08 -8.26 6.88
C TRP A 385 -11.47 -9.34 5.88
N TYR A 386 -10.67 -10.39 5.82
CA TYR A 386 -10.95 -11.56 4.97
C TYR A 386 -10.91 -12.86 5.76
N VAL A 387 -11.56 -13.86 5.22
CA VAL A 387 -11.37 -15.28 5.53
C VAL A 387 -10.92 -16.00 4.26
N GLY A 388 -10.13 -17.05 4.40
CA GLY A 388 -9.63 -17.76 3.23
C GLY A 388 -9.11 -19.15 3.54
N THR A 389 -8.92 -19.92 2.49
CA THR A 389 -8.25 -21.22 2.53
C THR A 389 -7.17 -21.29 1.46
N THR A 390 -6.10 -22.01 1.74
CA THR A 390 -5.11 -22.42 0.78
C THR A 390 -4.87 -23.91 0.91
N TYR A 391 -4.95 -24.64 -0.18
CA TYR A 391 -4.70 -26.07 -0.24
C TYR A 391 -3.57 -26.36 -1.22
N PHE A 392 -2.48 -26.87 -0.69
CA PHE A 392 -1.33 -27.40 -1.42
C PHE A 392 -1.54 -28.90 -1.55
N PHE A 393 -1.62 -29.41 -2.78
CA PHE A 393 -2.01 -30.80 -3.06
C PHE A 393 -1.24 -31.38 -4.24
N ASN A 394 -1.06 -32.69 -4.23
CA ASN A 394 -0.20 -33.41 -5.18
C ASN A 394 1.22 -32.81 -5.21
N ASN A 395 1.69 -32.33 -4.09
CA ASN A 395 3.01 -31.78 -3.99
C ASN A 395 4.03 -32.89 -3.71
N THR A 396 5.20 -32.74 -4.26
CA THR A 396 6.32 -33.67 -4.10
C THR A 396 7.58 -32.89 -3.76
N THR A 397 8.36 -33.39 -2.82
CA THR A 397 9.66 -32.84 -2.41
C THR A 397 10.75 -33.93 -2.46
N GLY A 398 12.03 -33.54 -2.49
CA GLY A 398 13.17 -34.47 -2.49
C GLY A 398 13.36 -35.23 -3.80
N ILE A 399 12.96 -34.67 -4.93
CA ILE A 399 12.89 -35.31 -6.27
C ILE A 399 14.27 -35.75 -6.75
N LYS A 400 15.31 -34.90 -6.56
CA LYS A 400 16.69 -35.19 -7.00
C LYS A 400 17.32 -36.37 -6.32
N LEU A 401 16.89 -36.71 -5.10
CA LEU A 401 17.40 -37.82 -4.33
C LEU A 401 16.76 -39.15 -4.71
N GLY A 402 15.79 -39.16 -5.64
CA GLY A 402 15.03 -40.34 -6.05
C GLY A 402 14.12 -40.90 -4.98
N GLY A 403 13.85 -40.14 -3.94
CA GLY A 403 12.96 -40.45 -2.82
C GLY A 403 11.80 -39.44 -2.77
N ASP A 404 11.07 -39.31 -3.89
CA ASP A 404 9.93 -38.41 -3.98
C ASP A 404 8.98 -38.62 -2.80
N ALA A 405 8.92 -37.68 -1.88
CA ALA A 405 7.97 -37.69 -0.76
C ALA A 405 6.76 -36.82 -1.09
N SER A 406 5.56 -37.33 -0.89
CA SER A 406 4.36 -36.53 -1.03
C SER A 406 4.21 -35.53 0.12
N TYR A 407 3.65 -34.35 -0.17
CA TYR A 407 3.47 -33.27 0.77
C TYR A 407 2.13 -32.56 0.50
N ASP A 408 1.19 -32.71 1.39
CA ASP A 408 -0.10 -32.01 1.32
C ASP A 408 -0.24 -31.06 2.51
N ARG A 409 -0.82 -29.89 2.29
CA ARG A 409 -1.02 -28.91 3.34
C ARG A 409 -2.31 -28.11 3.11
N ILE A 410 -3.09 -27.96 4.16
CA ILE A 410 -4.25 -27.07 4.17
C ILE A 410 -4.06 -25.96 5.18
N GLN A 411 -4.45 -24.76 4.80
CA GLN A 411 -4.42 -23.56 5.64
C GLN A 411 -5.78 -22.91 5.65
N LEU A 412 -6.27 -22.54 6.84
CA LEU A 412 -7.48 -21.73 7.05
C LEU A 412 -7.07 -20.43 7.73
N ASP A 413 -7.31 -19.32 7.06
CA ASP A 413 -6.88 -18.00 7.49
C ASP A 413 -8.05 -17.08 7.81
N THR A 414 -7.92 -16.27 8.85
CA THR A 414 -8.61 -15.00 8.96
C THR A 414 -7.59 -13.88 9.12
N GLY A 415 -7.72 -12.80 8.37
CA GLY A 415 -6.72 -11.74 8.34
C GLY A 415 -7.32 -10.35 8.23
N TYR A 416 -6.63 -9.40 8.84
CA TYR A 416 -6.95 -7.97 8.82
C TYR A 416 -5.80 -7.19 8.20
N GLN A 417 -6.15 -6.13 7.43
CA GLN A 417 -5.19 -5.16 6.89
C GLN A 417 -5.55 -3.75 7.39
N TYR A 418 -4.58 -2.95 7.77
CA TYR A 418 -4.82 -1.61 8.33
C TYR A 418 -3.74 -0.59 7.90
#